data_c050132cf4bc27953804443d2ae19761
#
_entry.id   c050132cf4bc27953804443d2ae19761
#
_cell.length_a   1.000
_cell.length_b   1.000
_cell.length_c   1.000
_cell.angle_alpha   90.00
_cell.angle_beta   90.00
_cell.angle_gamma   90.00
#
_symmetry.space_group_name_H-M   'P 1'
#
loop_
_entity.id
_entity.type
_entity.pdbx_description
1 polymer ?
#
loop_
_entity_poly.entity_id
_entity_poly.type
_entity_poly.pdbx_seq_one_letter_code
_entity_poly.pdbx_strand_id
1 'polypeptide(L)'
;IGPNGSGKTTLFNLIAGNLKCSEGQVLFNNENITDVPSYELFSKGLLRTFQIAHEFSNLSVLENLMMVPGNQSGEKLMTALLKPSLVSEEEELVKEKAKEVVDFLNLGHLSNELAGNLSGGQKKLLELGRTMMVDAKLVLLDEVGAGVNRTLLKDLGSAIEKLNKEKGYTFCMIEHDMDFIGRLCDPVIVMAEGSVLFEGSVSEAK
;
A
#
# COMPACT_ATOMS: atom_id res chain seq x y z
N ILE A 1 -8.35 -15.14 2.59
CA ILE A 1 -8.20 -16.15 1.53
C ILE A 1 -9.56 -16.66 1.07
N GLY A 2 -9.62 -17.46 -0.02
CA GLY A 2 -10.84 -18.09 -0.56
C GLY A 2 -10.78 -18.22 -2.07
N PRO A 3 -11.72 -18.98 -2.68
CA PRO A 3 -11.75 -19.19 -4.14
C PRO A 3 -12.03 -17.90 -4.92
N ASN A 4 -11.80 -17.93 -6.22
CA ASN A 4 -12.19 -16.83 -7.10
C ASN A 4 -13.71 -16.62 -7.04
N GLY A 5 -14.15 -15.37 -7.01
CA GLY A 5 -15.56 -15.02 -6.86
C GLY A 5 -16.11 -15.06 -5.43
N SER A 6 -15.28 -15.36 -4.41
CA SER A 6 -15.74 -15.40 -3.01
C SER A 6 -16.01 -14.02 -2.38
N GLY A 7 -15.81 -12.92 -3.11
CA GLY A 7 -16.11 -11.57 -2.63
C GLY A 7 -14.95 -10.80 -2.01
N LYS A 8 -13.71 -11.34 -1.97
CA LYS A 8 -12.54 -10.71 -1.34
C LYS A 8 -12.25 -9.31 -1.90
N THR A 9 -12.09 -9.19 -3.20
CA THR A 9 -11.82 -7.90 -3.87
C THR A 9 -13.02 -6.95 -3.74
N THR A 10 -14.25 -7.47 -3.70
CA THR A 10 -15.45 -6.66 -3.43
C THR A 10 -15.39 -6.07 -2.02
N LEU A 11 -15.04 -6.88 -1.01
CA LEU A 11 -14.85 -6.41 0.36
C LEU A 11 -13.75 -5.33 0.44
N PHE A 12 -12.61 -5.52 -0.24
CA PHE A 12 -11.57 -4.49 -0.31
C PHE A 12 -12.07 -3.21 -0.98
N ASN A 13 -12.88 -3.30 -2.04
CA ASN A 13 -13.49 -2.14 -2.67
C ASN A 13 -14.43 -1.37 -1.74
N LEU A 14 -15.21 -2.07 -0.92
CA LEU A 14 -16.08 -1.47 0.09
C LEU A 14 -15.27 -0.76 1.18
N ILE A 15 -14.26 -1.42 1.74
CA ILE A 15 -13.39 -0.85 2.78
C ILE A 15 -12.62 0.37 2.26
N ALA A 16 -12.16 0.32 0.99
CA ALA A 16 -11.40 1.40 0.37
C ALA A 16 -12.26 2.54 -0.21
N GLY A 17 -13.59 2.52 -0.01
CA GLY A 17 -14.49 3.57 -0.50
C GLY A 17 -14.66 3.60 -2.02
N ASN A 18 -14.34 2.52 -2.72
CA ASN A 18 -14.47 2.38 -4.18
C ASN A 18 -15.83 1.80 -4.60
N LEU A 19 -16.55 1.21 -3.67
CA LEU A 19 -17.92 0.72 -3.83
C LEU A 19 -18.77 1.22 -2.66
N LYS A 20 -20.05 1.49 -2.93
CA LYS A 20 -21.00 1.83 -1.89
C LYS A 20 -21.51 0.59 -1.17
N CYS A 21 -21.65 0.70 0.14
CA CYS A 21 -22.20 -0.34 0.99
C CYS A 21 -23.72 -0.33 0.88
N SER A 22 -24.33 -1.49 0.63
CA SER A 22 -25.80 -1.62 0.61
C SER A 22 -26.38 -1.69 2.01
N GLU A 23 -25.69 -2.41 2.91
CA GLU A 23 -26.10 -2.62 4.31
C GLU A 23 -24.87 -2.82 5.19
N GLY A 24 -25.01 -2.55 6.49
CA GLY A 24 -23.91 -2.68 7.45
C GLY A 24 -23.07 -1.43 7.54
N GLN A 25 -21.89 -1.57 8.16
CA GLN A 25 -20.96 -0.45 8.36
C GLN A 25 -19.51 -0.91 8.34
N VAL A 26 -18.61 -0.01 7.95
CA VAL A 26 -17.16 -0.18 8.02
C VAL A 26 -16.64 0.72 9.13
N LEU A 27 -15.93 0.14 10.10
CA LEU A 27 -15.30 0.86 11.19
C LEU A 27 -13.78 0.81 11.05
N PHE A 28 -13.14 1.97 11.15
CA PHE A 28 -11.69 2.11 11.18
C PHE A 28 -11.30 2.97 12.38
N ASN A 29 -10.50 2.43 13.31
CA ASN A 29 -10.14 3.12 14.56
C ASN A 29 -11.37 3.64 15.34
N ASN A 30 -12.43 2.86 15.42
CA ASN A 30 -13.72 3.21 16.04
C ASN A 30 -14.50 4.36 15.34
N GLU A 31 -14.03 4.81 14.20
CA GLU A 31 -14.74 5.78 13.37
C GLU A 31 -15.51 5.05 12.25
N ASN A 32 -16.76 5.44 12.02
CA ASN A 32 -17.54 4.92 10.89
C ASN A 32 -17.04 5.58 9.60
N ILE A 33 -16.46 4.77 8.73
CA ILE A 33 -15.92 5.18 7.43
C ILE A 33 -16.76 4.65 6.25
N THR A 34 -17.97 4.19 6.51
CA THR A 34 -18.86 3.65 5.47
C THR A 34 -19.10 4.71 4.39
N ASP A 35 -18.88 4.35 3.14
CA ASP A 35 -19.03 5.20 1.95
C ASP A 35 -18.19 6.49 1.95
N VAL A 36 -17.20 6.59 2.85
CA VAL A 36 -16.22 7.67 2.80
C VAL A 36 -15.33 7.49 1.54
N PRO A 37 -15.15 8.53 0.72
CA PRO A 37 -14.39 8.41 -0.52
C PRO A 37 -12.91 8.12 -0.26
N SER A 38 -12.26 7.41 -1.19
CA SER A 38 -10.89 6.90 -1.06
C SER A 38 -9.85 7.99 -0.76
N TYR A 39 -10.00 9.20 -1.29
CA TYR A 39 -9.08 10.31 -1.02
C TYR A 39 -9.13 10.80 0.44
N GLU A 40 -10.31 10.72 1.09
CA GLU A 40 -10.43 11.03 2.51
C GLU A 40 -9.87 9.89 3.38
N LEU A 41 -10.08 8.62 2.96
CA LEU A 41 -9.50 7.45 3.62
C LEU A 41 -7.98 7.48 3.57
N PHE A 42 -7.40 7.92 2.44
CA PHE A 42 -5.96 8.16 2.31
C PHE A 42 -5.46 9.12 3.41
N SER A 43 -6.14 10.23 3.63
CA SER A 43 -5.80 11.21 4.68
C SER A 43 -5.92 10.65 6.10
N LYS A 44 -6.75 9.62 6.31
CA LYS A 44 -6.90 8.91 7.59
C LYS A 44 -5.85 7.81 7.79
N GLY A 45 -5.03 7.52 6.78
CA GLY A 45 -4.01 6.49 6.79
C GLY A 45 -4.50 5.10 6.38
N LEU A 46 -5.67 5.00 5.71
CA LEU A 46 -6.14 3.78 5.08
C LEU A 46 -5.79 3.82 3.59
N LEU A 47 -4.88 2.96 3.18
CA LEU A 47 -4.38 2.88 1.82
C LEU A 47 -4.72 1.54 1.19
N ARG A 48 -4.86 1.54 -0.13
CA ARG A 48 -4.99 0.32 -0.92
C ARG A 48 -3.99 0.32 -2.05
N THR A 49 -3.29 -0.80 -2.21
CA THR A 49 -2.52 -1.07 -3.43
C THR A 49 -3.44 -1.69 -4.49
N PHE A 50 -3.07 -1.54 -5.75
CA PHE A 50 -3.80 -2.14 -6.85
C PHE A 50 -3.16 -3.46 -7.28
N GLN A 51 -3.97 -4.36 -7.83
CA GLN A 51 -3.51 -5.64 -8.37
C GLN A 51 -2.45 -5.45 -9.47
N ILE A 52 -2.57 -4.39 -10.27
CA ILE A 52 -1.56 -3.94 -11.24
C ILE A 52 -0.88 -2.72 -10.67
N ALA A 53 0.45 -2.74 -10.56
CA ALA A 53 1.21 -1.60 -10.09
C ALA A 53 1.03 -0.41 -11.06
N HIS A 54 0.65 0.73 -10.51
CA HIS A 54 0.43 1.97 -11.25
C HIS A 54 1.55 2.97 -10.95
N GLU A 55 2.74 2.67 -11.47
CA GLU A 55 3.85 3.62 -11.43
C GLU A 55 3.71 4.70 -12.52
N PHE A 56 4.25 5.86 -12.26
CA PHE A 56 4.47 6.88 -13.28
C PHE A 56 5.71 6.48 -14.09
N SER A 57 5.50 5.77 -15.20
CA SER A 57 6.55 5.09 -15.95
C SER A 57 7.65 6.01 -16.48
N ASN A 58 7.34 7.29 -16.71
CA ASN A 58 8.26 8.32 -17.21
C ASN A 58 8.97 9.13 -16.09
N LEU A 59 8.68 8.82 -14.84
CA LEU A 59 9.37 9.38 -13.68
C LEU A 59 10.35 8.34 -13.12
N SER A 60 11.42 8.82 -12.50
CA SER A 60 12.36 7.97 -11.77
C SER A 60 11.69 7.31 -10.56
N VAL A 61 12.33 6.29 -9.99
CA VAL A 61 11.89 5.66 -8.74
C VAL A 61 11.76 6.69 -7.63
N LEU A 62 12.74 7.57 -7.49
CA LEU A 62 12.72 8.63 -6.47
C LEU A 62 11.57 9.61 -6.67
N GLU A 63 11.37 10.10 -7.91
CA GLU A 63 10.27 11.01 -8.23
C GLU A 63 8.89 10.38 -8.00
N ASN A 64 8.74 9.08 -8.30
CA ASN A 64 7.51 8.33 -8.00
C ASN A 64 7.15 8.34 -6.52
N LEU A 65 8.15 8.30 -5.63
CA LEU A 65 7.93 8.42 -4.19
C LEU A 65 7.62 9.86 -3.79
N MET A 66 8.36 10.83 -4.33
CA MET A 66 8.19 12.25 -4.01
C MET A 66 6.81 12.80 -4.40
N MET A 67 6.14 12.19 -5.37
CA MET A 67 4.78 12.57 -5.80
C MET A 67 3.66 12.17 -4.83
N VAL A 68 3.94 11.36 -3.82
CA VAL A 68 2.89 10.78 -2.96
C VAL A 68 2.41 11.70 -1.85
N PRO A 69 3.28 12.42 -1.10
CA PRO A 69 2.83 13.31 -0.04
C PRO A 69 1.97 14.44 -0.60
N GLY A 70 0.75 14.57 -0.09
CA GLY A 70 -0.14 15.68 -0.43
C GLY A 70 0.04 16.89 0.47
N ASN A 71 -0.72 17.96 0.18
CA ASN A 71 -0.72 19.23 0.95
C ASN A 71 0.63 19.96 0.98
N GLN A 72 1.47 19.75 -0.03
CA GLN A 72 2.72 20.48 -0.17
C GLN A 72 2.44 21.95 -0.46
N SER A 73 3.22 22.87 0.12
CA SER A 73 3.05 24.30 -0.07
C SER A 73 3.20 24.73 -1.54
N GLY A 74 3.98 23.98 -2.33
CA GLY A 74 4.18 24.17 -3.77
C GLY A 74 2.94 23.92 -4.64
N GLU A 75 1.94 23.17 -4.14
CA GLU A 75 0.66 22.94 -4.85
C GLU A 75 -0.18 24.23 -4.96
N LYS A 76 0.10 25.24 -4.12
CA LYS A 76 -0.60 26.52 -4.13
C LYS A 76 0.19 27.54 -4.94
N LEU A 77 -0.34 27.98 -6.07
CA LEU A 77 0.30 28.92 -6.97
C LEU A 77 0.85 30.19 -6.27
N MET A 78 0.08 30.77 -5.34
CA MET A 78 0.51 31.93 -4.58
C MET A 78 1.68 31.64 -3.65
N THR A 79 1.71 30.46 -3.02
CA THR A 79 2.82 30.05 -2.15
C THR A 79 4.07 29.76 -2.95
N ALA A 80 3.93 29.08 -4.08
CA ALA A 80 5.05 28.79 -4.99
C ALA A 80 5.72 30.08 -5.53
N LEU A 81 4.94 31.12 -5.82
CA LEU A 81 5.46 32.40 -6.28
C LEU A 81 6.05 33.28 -5.17
N LEU A 82 5.40 33.33 -4.00
CA LEU A 82 5.75 34.29 -2.94
C LEU A 82 6.70 33.72 -1.87
N LYS A 83 6.80 32.38 -1.76
CA LYS A 83 7.60 31.70 -0.74
C LYS A 83 8.42 30.52 -1.33
N PRO A 84 9.28 30.76 -2.33
CA PRO A 84 10.03 29.69 -2.99
C PRO A 84 10.99 28.96 -2.04
N SER A 85 11.53 29.63 -1.02
CA SER A 85 12.39 29.00 -0.02
C SER A 85 11.65 27.94 0.82
N LEU A 86 10.40 28.23 1.22
CA LEU A 86 9.57 27.27 1.96
C LEU A 86 9.29 26.04 1.10
N VAL A 87 8.96 26.23 -0.16
CA VAL A 87 8.72 25.12 -1.09
C VAL A 87 9.97 24.26 -1.24
N SER A 88 11.14 24.90 -1.42
CA SER A 88 12.41 24.19 -1.57
C SER A 88 12.79 23.39 -0.31
N GLU A 89 12.52 23.92 0.88
CA GLU A 89 12.74 23.19 2.14
C GLU A 89 11.84 21.98 2.27
N GLU A 90 10.55 22.12 1.95
CA GLU A 90 9.59 20.99 1.97
C GLU A 90 9.97 19.92 0.94
N GLU A 91 10.36 20.31 -0.28
CA GLU A 91 10.80 19.39 -1.32
C GLU A 91 12.05 18.59 -0.91
N GLU A 92 13.01 19.22 -0.23
CA GLU A 92 14.22 18.52 0.25
C GLU A 92 13.85 17.52 1.36
N LEU A 93 12.95 17.85 2.29
CA LEU A 93 12.46 16.92 3.31
C LEU A 93 11.75 15.71 2.67
N VAL A 94 10.90 15.94 1.67
CA VAL A 94 10.23 14.86 0.93
C VAL A 94 11.24 13.98 0.21
N LYS A 95 12.27 14.59 -0.39
CA LYS A 95 13.34 13.88 -1.08
C LYS A 95 14.22 13.05 -0.14
N GLU A 96 14.54 13.57 1.04
CA GLU A 96 15.26 12.81 2.08
C GLU A 96 14.44 11.60 2.53
N LYS A 97 13.15 11.77 2.82
CA LYS A 97 12.25 10.66 3.15
C LYS A 97 12.17 9.65 2.00
N ALA A 98 12.10 10.11 0.76
CA ALA A 98 12.09 9.21 -0.39
C ALA A 98 13.39 8.40 -0.52
N LYS A 99 14.55 8.98 -0.24
CA LYS A 99 15.83 8.26 -0.19
C LYS A 99 15.84 7.18 0.90
N GLU A 100 15.37 7.50 2.11
CA GLU A 100 15.24 6.52 3.19
C GLU A 100 14.35 5.33 2.79
N VAL A 101 13.23 5.60 2.10
CA VAL A 101 12.32 4.57 1.59
C VAL A 101 13.00 3.70 0.53
N VAL A 102 13.70 4.30 -0.41
CA VAL A 102 14.45 3.59 -1.46
C VAL A 102 15.50 2.67 -0.85
N ASP A 103 16.24 3.15 0.16
CA ASP A 103 17.26 2.37 0.87
C ASP A 103 16.63 1.23 1.69
N PHE A 104 15.53 1.50 2.39
CA PHE A 104 14.78 0.49 3.14
C PHE A 104 14.31 -0.68 2.25
N LEU A 105 13.93 -0.39 1.00
CA LEU A 105 13.46 -1.37 0.02
C LEU A 105 14.59 -1.99 -0.82
N ASN A 106 15.86 -1.65 -0.54
CA ASN A 106 17.02 -2.06 -1.32
C ASN A 106 16.93 -1.65 -2.82
N LEU A 107 16.26 -0.55 -3.11
CA LEU A 107 16.13 0.02 -4.46
C LEU A 107 17.12 1.17 -4.72
N GLY A 108 18.09 1.42 -3.84
CA GLY A 108 19.04 2.54 -3.92
C GLY A 108 19.77 2.62 -5.25
N HIS A 109 20.18 1.48 -5.80
CA HIS A 109 20.86 1.37 -7.10
C HIS A 109 19.94 1.71 -8.30
N LEU A 110 18.61 1.82 -8.09
CA LEU A 110 17.60 2.14 -9.12
C LEU A 110 16.95 3.51 -8.88
N SER A 111 17.40 4.29 -7.90
CA SER A 111 16.73 5.54 -7.49
C SER A 111 16.52 6.53 -8.65
N ASN A 112 17.46 6.61 -9.59
CA ASN A 112 17.38 7.48 -10.76
C ASN A 112 16.91 6.76 -12.04
N GLU A 113 16.59 5.45 -11.97
CA GLU A 113 16.06 4.70 -13.09
C GLU A 113 14.58 5.05 -13.32
N LEU A 114 14.15 5.09 -14.58
CA LEU A 114 12.73 5.26 -14.89
C LEU A 114 11.91 4.09 -14.35
N ALA A 115 10.83 4.38 -13.66
CA ALA A 115 9.99 3.34 -13.05
C ALA A 115 9.38 2.39 -14.10
N GLY A 116 9.21 2.84 -15.34
CA GLY A 116 8.78 2.01 -16.46
C GLY A 116 9.73 0.83 -16.75
N ASN A 117 11.04 1.00 -16.49
CA ASN A 117 12.09 0.00 -16.74
C ASN A 117 12.20 -1.05 -15.63
N LEU A 118 11.52 -0.86 -14.50
CA LEU A 118 11.55 -1.79 -13.38
C LEU A 118 10.90 -3.13 -13.74
N SER A 119 11.44 -4.22 -13.19
CA SER A 119 10.78 -5.52 -13.21
C SER A 119 9.47 -5.49 -12.43
N GLY A 120 8.55 -6.43 -12.70
CA GLY A 120 7.26 -6.49 -12.00
C GLY A 120 7.38 -6.52 -10.47
N GLY A 121 8.34 -7.28 -9.92
CA GLY A 121 8.57 -7.30 -8.48
C GLY A 121 9.16 -6.00 -7.92
N GLN A 122 10.03 -5.32 -8.66
CA GLN A 122 10.54 -4.00 -8.27
C GLN A 122 9.44 -2.93 -8.29
N LYS A 123 8.50 -3.01 -9.24
CA LYS A 123 7.31 -2.15 -9.26
C LYS A 123 6.44 -2.38 -8.03
N LYS A 124 6.28 -3.63 -7.57
CA LYS A 124 5.55 -3.94 -6.33
C LYS A 124 6.26 -3.41 -5.08
N LEU A 125 7.60 -3.46 -5.03
CA LEU A 125 8.37 -2.82 -3.96
C LEU A 125 8.21 -1.29 -4.00
N LEU A 126 8.24 -0.68 -5.18
CA LEU A 126 8.00 0.76 -5.33
C LEU A 126 6.58 1.14 -4.86
N GLU A 127 5.58 0.33 -5.20
CA GLU A 127 4.20 0.53 -4.74
C GLU A 127 4.09 0.45 -3.20
N LEU A 128 4.76 -0.53 -2.56
CA LEU A 128 4.88 -0.58 -1.11
C LEU A 128 5.59 0.67 -0.56
N GLY A 129 6.67 1.11 -1.21
CA GLY A 129 7.39 2.34 -0.85
C GLY A 129 6.51 3.58 -0.87
N ARG A 130 5.60 3.67 -1.82
CA ARG A 130 4.64 4.78 -1.87
C ARG A 130 3.76 4.83 -0.62
N THR A 131 3.41 3.69 -0.02
CA THR A 131 2.67 3.69 1.26
C THR A 131 3.50 4.23 2.42
N MET A 132 4.84 4.13 2.33
CA MET A 132 5.76 4.65 3.36
C MET A 132 5.94 6.17 3.29
N MET A 133 5.62 6.80 2.15
CA MET A 133 5.71 8.26 2.01
C MET A 133 4.62 9.00 2.76
N VAL A 134 3.60 8.30 3.24
CA VAL A 134 2.49 8.82 4.06
C VAL A 134 2.41 8.08 5.39
N ASP A 135 1.64 8.59 6.35
CA ASP A 135 1.45 7.94 7.65
C ASP A 135 0.38 6.84 7.55
N ALA A 136 0.73 5.75 6.86
CA ALA A 136 -0.17 4.62 6.70
C ALA A 136 -0.39 3.91 8.03
N LYS A 137 -1.66 3.62 8.35
CA LYS A 137 -2.07 2.82 9.51
C LYS A 137 -2.56 1.44 9.08
N LEU A 138 -3.33 1.40 8.00
CA LEU A 138 -3.82 0.18 7.39
C LEU A 138 -3.55 0.19 5.88
N VAL A 139 -2.89 -0.83 5.39
CA VAL A 139 -2.62 -1.04 3.97
C VAL A 139 -3.32 -2.31 3.50
N LEU A 140 -4.22 -2.16 2.54
CA LEU A 140 -4.90 -3.26 1.87
C LEU A 140 -4.06 -3.71 0.67
N LEU A 141 -3.55 -4.93 0.70
CA LEU A 141 -2.69 -5.52 -0.32
C LEU A 141 -3.48 -6.56 -1.13
N ASP A 142 -3.64 -6.32 -2.43
CA ASP A 142 -4.43 -7.20 -3.32
C ASP A 142 -3.48 -7.95 -4.27
N GLU A 143 -3.24 -9.25 -4.00
CA GLU A 143 -2.41 -10.17 -4.80
C GLU A 143 -1.01 -9.60 -5.14
N VAL A 144 -0.30 -9.09 -4.12
CA VAL A 144 1.00 -8.45 -4.34
C VAL A 144 2.09 -9.43 -4.80
N GLY A 145 1.92 -10.73 -4.52
CA GLY A 145 2.81 -11.81 -4.98
C GLY A 145 2.61 -12.22 -6.42
N ALA A 146 1.52 -11.81 -7.09
CA ALA A 146 1.22 -12.25 -8.45
C ALA A 146 2.29 -11.78 -9.45
N GLY A 147 2.90 -12.73 -10.17
CA GLY A 147 3.95 -12.46 -11.16
C GLY A 147 5.31 -12.06 -10.59
N VAL A 148 5.50 -12.13 -9.28
CA VAL A 148 6.76 -11.82 -8.60
C VAL A 148 7.60 -13.10 -8.47
N ASN A 149 8.90 -13.03 -8.79
CA ASN A 149 9.80 -14.15 -8.56
C ASN A 149 10.02 -14.39 -7.05
N ARG A 150 10.45 -15.62 -6.68
CA ARG A 150 10.59 -16.03 -5.28
C ARG A 150 11.54 -15.16 -4.45
N THR A 151 12.60 -14.62 -5.06
CA THR A 151 13.57 -13.76 -4.36
C THR A 151 12.91 -12.44 -3.98
N LEU A 152 12.32 -11.75 -4.94
CA LEU A 152 11.62 -10.49 -4.70
C LEU A 152 10.38 -10.65 -3.81
N LEU A 153 9.70 -11.82 -3.86
CA LEU A 153 8.60 -12.13 -2.94
C LEU A 153 9.10 -12.23 -1.49
N LYS A 154 10.30 -12.79 -1.28
CA LYS A 154 10.93 -12.79 0.05
C LYS A 154 11.30 -11.39 0.53
N ASP A 155 11.84 -10.56 -0.37
CA ASP A 155 12.20 -9.17 -0.06
C ASP A 155 10.95 -8.35 0.29
N LEU A 156 9.88 -8.50 -0.50
CA LEU A 156 8.58 -7.88 -0.23
C LEU A 156 8.01 -8.32 1.11
N GLY A 157 8.02 -9.63 1.40
CA GLY A 157 7.56 -10.16 2.69
C GLY A 157 8.38 -9.63 3.85
N SER A 158 9.70 -9.52 3.70
CA SER A 158 10.59 -8.96 4.74
C SER A 158 10.34 -7.47 4.96
N ALA A 159 10.04 -6.71 3.90
CA ALA A 159 9.68 -5.30 4.01
C ALA A 159 8.34 -5.12 4.74
N ILE A 160 7.31 -5.92 4.40
CA ILE A 160 6.01 -5.92 5.08
C ILE A 160 6.17 -6.23 6.57
N GLU A 161 6.95 -7.27 6.89
CA GLU A 161 7.21 -7.69 8.28
C GLU A 161 7.90 -6.58 9.09
N LYS A 162 8.92 -5.92 8.51
CA LYS A 162 9.61 -4.79 9.13
C LYS A 162 8.68 -3.59 9.34
N LEU A 163 7.87 -3.24 8.35
CA LEU A 163 6.90 -2.15 8.45
C LEU A 163 5.88 -2.41 9.56
N ASN A 164 5.39 -3.64 9.68
CA ASN A 164 4.49 -4.02 10.76
C ASN A 164 5.17 -3.91 12.13
N LYS A 165 6.36 -4.54 12.31
CA LYS A 165 7.02 -4.63 13.61
C LYS A 165 7.66 -3.32 14.06
N GLU A 166 8.30 -2.58 13.14
CA GLU A 166 9.12 -1.40 13.46
C GLU A 166 8.36 -0.09 13.30
N LYS A 167 7.41 -0.03 12.37
CA LYS A 167 6.65 1.18 12.05
C LYS A 167 5.18 1.13 12.46
N GLY A 168 4.70 -0.02 12.97
CA GLY A 168 3.33 -0.18 13.46
C GLY A 168 2.25 -0.21 12.37
N TYR A 169 2.61 -0.53 11.13
CA TYR A 169 1.65 -0.67 10.06
C TYR A 169 0.81 -1.92 10.26
N THR A 170 -0.48 -1.82 9.99
CA THR A 170 -1.35 -2.98 9.87
C THR A 170 -1.53 -3.31 8.39
N PHE A 171 -1.45 -4.59 8.05
CA PHE A 171 -1.69 -5.06 6.69
C PHE A 171 -2.90 -6.00 6.66
N CYS A 172 -3.78 -5.80 5.70
CA CYS A 172 -4.77 -6.80 5.33
C CYS A 172 -4.50 -7.21 3.88
N MET A 173 -4.31 -8.50 3.63
CA MET A 173 -3.91 -8.95 2.30
C MET A 173 -4.81 -10.04 1.73
N ILE A 174 -5.04 -9.96 0.43
CA ILE A 174 -5.61 -11.03 -0.38
C ILE A 174 -4.46 -11.72 -1.08
N GLU A 175 -4.26 -13.01 -0.80
CA GLU A 175 -3.18 -13.80 -1.38
C GLU A 175 -3.59 -15.26 -1.57
N HIS A 176 -2.87 -15.95 -2.44
CA HIS A 176 -3.08 -17.36 -2.76
C HIS A 176 -1.87 -18.24 -2.39
N ASP A 177 -0.70 -17.64 -2.16
CA ASP A 177 0.50 -18.36 -1.71
C ASP A 177 0.42 -18.63 -0.22
N MET A 178 0.12 -19.90 0.13
CA MET A 178 -0.07 -20.31 1.53
C MET A 178 1.22 -20.21 2.38
N ASP A 179 2.40 -20.29 1.76
CA ASP A 179 3.66 -20.13 2.48
C ASP A 179 3.89 -18.65 2.81
N PHE A 180 3.55 -17.76 1.88
CA PHE A 180 3.62 -16.32 2.09
C PHE A 180 2.62 -15.86 3.17
N ILE A 181 1.38 -16.34 3.10
CA ILE A 181 0.33 -16.09 4.11
C ILE A 181 0.76 -16.62 5.47
N GLY A 182 1.22 -17.88 5.54
CA GLY A 182 1.62 -18.51 6.79
C GLY A 182 2.77 -17.83 7.50
N ARG A 183 3.60 -17.11 6.76
CA ARG A 183 4.71 -16.33 7.31
C ARG A 183 4.26 -14.96 7.86
N LEU A 184 3.28 -14.32 7.23
CA LEU A 184 3.01 -12.88 7.44
C LEU A 184 1.67 -12.60 8.13
N CYS A 185 0.71 -13.53 8.05
CA CYS A 185 -0.67 -13.27 8.44
C CYS A 185 -1.07 -14.03 9.70
N ASP A 186 -1.65 -13.30 10.64
CA ASP A 186 -2.37 -13.82 11.80
C ASP A 186 -3.37 -12.74 12.26
N PRO A 187 -4.66 -13.00 12.28
CA PRO A 187 -5.36 -14.21 11.82
C PRO A 187 -5.50 -14.30 10.30
N VAL A 188 -5.97 -15.46 9.83
CA VAL A 188 -6.41 -15.70 8.45
C VAL A 188 -7.92 -15.79 8.43
N ILE A 189 -8.53 -15.06 7.48
CA ILE A 189 -9.99 -15.06 7.24
C ILE A 189 -10.25 -15.81 5.93
N VAL A 190 -11.11 -16.83 5.99
CA VAL A 190 -11.54 -17.59 4.82
C VAL A 190 -12.92 -17.11 4.37
N MET A 191 -13.04 -16.75 3.10
CA MET A 191 -14.28 -16.31 2.49
C MET A 191 -14.76 -17.26 1.39
N ALA A 192 -16.07 -17.52 1.34
CA ALA A 192 -16.73 -18.16 0.21
C ALA A 192 -18.14 -17.57 0.04
N GLU A 193 -18.60 -17.48 -1.20
CA GLU A 193 -19.96 -17.03 -1.56
C GLU A 193 -20.38 -15.71 -0.89
N GLY A 194 -19.42 -14.77 -0.76
CA GLY A 194 -19.66 -13.47 -0.14
C GLY A 194 -19.70 -13.44 1.38
N SER A 195 -19.45 -14.58 2.05
CA SER A 195 -19.51 -14.72 3.50
C SER A 195 -18.18 -15.14 4.10
N VAL A 196 -17.92 -14.76 5.36
CA VAL A 196 -16.82 -15.29 6.16
C VAL A 196 -17.19 -16.67 6.66
N LEU A 197 -16.41 -17.68 6.29
CA LEU A 197 -16.61 -19.06 6.73
C LEU A 197 -15.77 -19.41 7.96
N PHE A 198 -14.60 -18.79 8.09
CA PHE A 198 -13.66 -19.12 9.14
C PHE A 198 -12.76 -17.92 9.42
N GLU A 199 -12.37 -17.78 10.67
CA GLU A 199 -11.33 -16.86 11.13
C GLU A 199 -10.49 -17.58 12.18
N GLY A 200 -9.17 -17.59 12.01
CA GLY A 200 -8.26 -18.29 12.93
C GLY A 200 -6.83 -18.33 12.40
N SER A 201 -6.02 -19.22 12.96
CA SER A 201 -4.65 -19.39 12.53
C SER A 201 -4.55 -20.10 11.16
N VAL A 202 -3.40 -19.93 10.47
CA VAL A 202 -3.12 -20.62 9.21
C VAL A 202 -3.16 -22.15 9.35
N SER A 203 -2.78 -22.67 10.51
CA SER A 203 -2.79 -24.11 10.80
C SER A 203 -4.21 -24.68 10.91
N GLU A 204 -5.16 -23.88 11.35
CA GLU A 204 -6.57 -24.26 11.46
C GLU A 204 -7.34 -24.06 10.16
N ALA A 205 -6.82 -23.19 9.27
CA ALA A 205 -7.41 -22.92 7.96
C ALA A 205 -7.01 -23.92 6.86
N LYS A 206 -6.06 -24.83 7.13
CA LYS A 206 -5.60 -25.93 6.23
C LYS A 206 -6.40 -27.19 6.44
#